data_3c50a1768ecd04249979d859fbb358d8
#
_entry.id   3c50a1768ecd04249979d859fbb358d8
#
_cell.length_a   1.000
_cell.length_b   1.000
_cell.length_c   1.000
_cell.angle_alpha   90.00
_cell.angle_beta   90.00
_cell.angle_gamma   90.00
#
_symmetry.space_group_name_H-M   'P 1'
#
loop_
_entity.id
_entity.type
_entity.pdbx_description
1 polymer ?
#
loop_
_entity_poly.entity_id
_entity_poly.type
_entity_poly.pdbx_seq_one_letter_code
_entity_poly.pdbx_strand_id
1 'polypeptide(L)'
;LPQNIPDKNGWNDIGDYEIGQTVPYKYESNIPNMNGYKTYYYAWHDKMDKALTFKPESVKITISDEKGKSYTLKEGEFTVKTNPGGEDTFQVVVQDMKAIVDKQFPNFNEKQENTYGQKVTLTYEATLNDLAANDTGRPGFENDVRLEFSNDADSNGDGKTGFTPWDTVVCFTYRIDIVKTNDHDKVLQGAHFRLYSDKDCKNEVYVKQGDTGYHCLLYTSDAADDLIG
;
A
#
# COMPACT_ATOMS: atom_id res chain seq x y z
N LEU A 1 -8.41 -11.19 6.24
CA LEU A 1 -7.21 -11.65 5.50
C LEU A 1 -6.25 -10.50 5.43
N PRO A 2 -4.99 -10.67 5.82
CA PRO A 2 -4.18 -9.53 6.17
C PRO A 2 -3.70 -8.71 4.96
N GLN A 3 -3.94 -7.42 5.01
CA GLN A 3 -3.10 -6.45 4.35
C GLN A 3 -1.77 -6.36 5.11
N ASN A 4 -0.66 -6.15 4.42
CA ASN A 4 0.64 -6.07 5.06
C ASN A 4 1.50 -5.00 4.39
N ILE A 5 2.38 -4.39 5.17
CA ILE A 5 3.51 -3.57 4.73
C ILE A 5 4.82 -4.24 5.18
N PRO A 6 5.92 -4.18 4.41
CA PRO A 6 7.16 -4.80 4.79
C PRO A 6 7.93 -3.97 5.81
N ASP A 7 8.61 -4.66 6.69
CA ASP A 7 9.70 -4.13 7.52
C ASP A 7 10.93 -5.04 7.40
N LYS A 8 11.93 -4.81 8.22
CA LYS A 8 13.14 -5.65 8.27
C LYS A 8 12.89 -7.11 8.66
N ASN A 9 11.72 -7.43 9.20
CA ASN A 9 11.32 -8.77 9.63
C ASN A 9 10.34 -9.45 8.66
N GLY A 10 9.97 -8.77 7.56
CA GLY A 10 9.04 -9.26 6.55
C GLY A 10 7.78 -8.41 6.45
N TRP A 11 6.66 -9.03 6.05
CA TRP A 11 5.37 -8.35 5.92
C TRP A 11 4.63 -8.31 7.25
N ASN A 12 4.18 -7.11 7.68
CA ASN A 12 3.54 -6.86 8.97
C ASN A 12 2.40 -5.84 8.83
N ASP A 13 1.64 -5.67 9.91
CA ASP A 13 0.57 -4.67 9.99
C ASP A 13 1.08 -3.26 10.30
N ILE A 14 2.37 -3.14 10.67
CA ILE A 14 3.01 -1.89 11.08
C ILE A 14 4.39 -1.80 10.44
N GLY A 15 4.75 -0.62 9.93
CA GLY A 15 6.08 -0.33 9.40
C GLY A 15 6.49 1.12 9.59
N ASP A 16 7.80 1.33 9.67
CA ASP A 16 8.42 2.66 9.80
C ASP A 16 8.97 3.11 8.45
N TYR A 17 8.62 4.33 8.05
CA TYR A 17 9.05 4.91 6.78
C TYR A 17 9.43 6.38 6.95
N GLU A 18 10.35 6.83 6.15
CA GLU A 18 10.72 8.24 6.06
C GLU A 18 9.82 8.96 5.05
N ILE A 19 9.63 10.28 5.23
CA ILE A 19 8.93 11.12 4.27
C ILE A 19 9.65 11.05 2.92
N GLY A 20 8.89 10.85 1.84
CA GLY A 20 9.39 10.64 0.49
C GLY A 20 9.66 9.18 0.14
N GLN A 21 9.71 8.27 1.11
CA GLN A 21 9.86 6.84 0.83
C GLN A 21 8.61 6.23 0.22
N THR A 22 8.84 5.20 -0.59
CA THR A 22 7.78 4.35 -1.10
C THR A 22 7.43 3.28 -0.07
N VAL A 23 6.14 3.23 0.28
CA VAL A 23 5.55 2.23 1.16
C VAL A 23 4.87 1.19 0.28
N PRO A 24 5.36 -0.05 0.21
CA PRO A 24 4.69 -1.11 -0.52
C PRO A 24 3.63 -1.77 0.36
N TYR A 25 2.50 -2.14 -0.27
CA TYR A 25 1.37 -2.82 0.36
C TYR A 25 1.11 -4.16 -0.32
N LYS A 26 0.67 -5.12 0.46
CA LYS A 26 0.26 -6.44 -0.01
C LYS A 26 -1.02 -6.86 0.67
N TYR A 27 -2.01 -7.26 -0.10
CA TYR A 27 -3.24 -7.89 0.35
C TYR A 27 -3.36 -9.30 -0.22
N GLU A 28 -3.64 -10.28 0.61
CA GLU A 28 -3.80 -11.67 0.21
C GLU A 28 -5.18 -12.19 0.55
N SER A 29 -5.78 -12.93 -0.36
CA SER A 29 -7.07 -13.59 -0.20
C SER A 29 -7.08 -14.89 -0.99
N ASN A 30 -8.15 -15.67 -0.87
CA ASN A 30 -8.38 -16.86 -1.70
C ASN A 30 -9.57 -16.62 -2.62
N ILE A 31 -9.47 -17.18 -3.82
CA ILE A 31 -10.58 -17.19 -4.77
C ILE A 31 -11.70 -18.03 -4.17
N PRO A 32 -12.92 -17.47 -3.98
CA PRO A 32 -14.05 -18.19 -3.43
C PRO A 32 -14.60 -19.20 -4.43
N ASN A 33 -15.48 -20.08 -3.98
CA ASN A 33 -16.22 -20.96 -4.90
C ASN A 33 -17.18 -20.13 -5.76
N MET A 34 -16.90 -20.10 -7.07
CA MET A 34 -17.68 -19.34 -8.07
C MET A 34 -18.55 -20.24 -8.94
N ASN A 35 -18.72 -21.55 -8.59
CA ASN A 35 -19.65 -22.41 -9.28
C ASN A 35 -21.08 -21.90 -9.10
N GLY A 36 -21.88 -21.98 -10.14
CA GLY A 36 -23.23 -21.43 -10.18
C GLY A 36 -23.32 -19.95 -10.61
N TYR A 37 -22.22 -19.19 -10.53
CA TYR A 37 -22.18 -17.82 -11.04
C TYR A 37 -21.91 -17.80 -12.54
N LYS A 38 -22.52 -16.87 -13.27
CA LYS A 38 -22.20 -16.60 -14.68
C LYS A 38 -20.97 -15.73 -14.80
N THR A 39 -20.89 -14.68 -14.02
CA THR A 39 -19.76 -13.76 -13.86
C THR A 39 -19.50 -13.58 -12.39
N TYR A 40 -18.31 -13.15 -12.01
CA TYR A 40 -17.97 -12.92 -10.61
C TYR A 40 -17.23 -11.60 -10.45
N TYR A 41 -17.92 -10.60 -9.90
CA TYR A 41 -17.36 -9.30 -9.57
C TYR A 41 -16.42 -9.43 -8.38
N TYR A 42 -15.25 -8.81 -8.47
CA TYR A 42 -14.22 -8.86 -7.44
C TYR A 42 -13.47 -7.53 -7.43
N ALA A 43 -13.57 -6.76 -6.35
CA ALA A 43 -12.96 -5.47 -6.28
C ALA A 43 -12.38 -5.19 -4.90
N TRP A 44 -11.21 -4.57 -4.88
CA TRP A 44 -10.63 -4.03 -3.66
C TRP A 44 -10.99 -2.55 -3.55
N HIS A 45 -11.42 -2.16 -2.37
CA HIS A 45 -11.67 -0.80 -1.96
C HIS A 45 -10.58 -0.40 -0.97
N ASP A 46 -9.95 0.72 -1.19
CA ASP A 46 -8.84 1.19 -0.38
C ASP A 46 -9.07 2.62 0.08
N LYS A 47 -8.76 2.88 1.34
CA LYS A 47 -8.87 4.17 1.98
C LYS A 47 -7.55 4.51 2.66
N MET A 48 -6.79 5.41 2.07
CA MET A 48 -5.51 5.88 2.58
C MET A 48 -5.63 7.16 3.39
N ASP A 49 -4.81 7.29 4.43
CA ASP A 49 -4.54 8.58 5.04
C ASP A 49 -4.01 9.59 4.01
N LYS A 50 -4.33 10.87 4.20
CA LYS A 50 -3.89 11.97 3.32
C LYS A 50 -2.37 12.12 3.21
N ALA A 51 -1.61 11.59 4.19
CA ALA A 51 -0.15 11.55 4.16
C ALA A 51 0.41 10.45 3.24
N LEU A 52 -0.46 9.61 2.66
CA LEU A 52 -0.10 8.56 1.72
C LEU A 52 -0.57 8.96 0.32
N THR A 53 0.35 9.00 -0.64
CA THR A 53 0.05 9.30 -2.04
C THR A 53 0.11 8.01 -2.85
N PHE A 54 -1.04 7.51 -3.28
CA PHE A 54 -1.16 6.28 -4.06
C PHE A 54 -0.48 6.38 -5.43
N LYS A 55 0.15 5.27 -5.86
CA LYS A 55 0.78 5.11 -7.18
C LYS A 55 -0.03 4.12 -8.02
N PRO A 56 -0.96 4.58 -8.88
CA PRO A 56 -1.85 3.70 -9.65
C PRO A 56 -1.14 2.70 -10.55
N GLU A 57 0.01 3.10 -11.12
CA GLU A 57 0.83 2.28 -12.01
C GLU A 57 1.54 1.12 -11.30
N SER A 58 1.60 1.14 -9.96
CA SER A 58 2.23 0.09 -9.17
C SER A 58 1.33 -1.13 -8.92
N VAL A 59 0.04 -1.03 -9.25
CA VAL A 59 -0.94 -2.07 -8.98
C VAL A 59 -0.62 -3.34 -9.76
N LYS A 60 -0.54 -4.46 -9.05
CA LYS A 60 -0.32 -5.78 -9.62
C LYS A 60 -1.20 -6.81 -8.92
N ILE A 61 -1.88 -7.64 -9.70
CA ILE A 61 -2.72 -8.74 -9.22
C ILE A 61 -2.11 -10.05 -9.70
N THR A 62 -1.87 -10.98 -8.78
CA THR A 62 -1.34 -12.31 -9.09
C THR A 62 -2.21 -13.37 -8.48
N ILE A 63 -2.57 -14.39 -9.27
CA ILE A 63 -3.30 -15.57 -8.84
C ILE A 63 -2.34 -16.76 -8.87
N SER A 64 -2.31 -17.59 -7.83
CA SER A 64 -1.45 -18.77 -7.77
C SER A 64 -2.17 -19.95 -7.15
N ASP A 65 -1.86 -21.16 -7.63
CA ASP A 65 -2.35 -22.40 -7.06
C ASP A 65 -1.32 -23.09 -6.16
N GLU A 66 -1.74 -24.11 -5.46
CA GLU A 66 -0.88 -24.91 -4.58
C GLU A 66 0.19 -25.73 -5.34
N LYS A 67 0.03 -25.89 -6.67
CA LYS A 67 0.97 -26.61 -7.54
C LYS A 67 2.09 -25.71 -8.04
N GLY A 68 2.09 -24.42 -7.65
CA GLY A 68 3.10 -23.45 -8.03
C GLY A 68 2.83 -22.75 -9.37
N LYS A 69 1.67 -23.00 -10.01
CA LYS A 69 1.26 -22.22 -11.17
C LYS A 69 0.85 -20.82 -10.73
N SER A 70 1.32 -19.81 -11.45
CA SER A 70 1.03 -18.40 -11.17
C SER A 70 0.62 -17.68 -12.44
N TYR A 71 -0.30 -16.74 -12.31
CA TYR A 71 -0.77 -15.87 -13.37
C TYR A 71 -0.90 -14.44 -12.85
N THR A 72 -0.22 -13.52 -13.50
CA THR A 72 -0.38 -12.08 -13.24
C THR A 72 -1.37 -11.51 -14.25
N LEU A 73 -2.41 -10.82 -13.75
CA LEU A 73 -3.42 -10.17 -14.57
C LEU A 73 -2.77 -9.13 -15.47
N LYS A 74 -3.28 -9.03 -16.70
CA LYS A 74 -2.79 -8.11 -17.73
C LYS A 74 -3.66 -6.86 -17.78
N GLU A 75 -3.14 -5.86 -18.47
CA GLU A 75 -3.93 -4.67 -18.85
C GLU A 75 -5.23 -5.08 -19.53
N GLY A 76 -6.34 -4.46 -19.13
CA GLY A 76 -7.69 -4.78 -19.60
C GLY A 76 -8.40 -5.91 -18.83
N GLU A 77 -7.70 -6.68 -17.98
CA GLU A 77 -8.33 -7.68 -17.10
C GLU A 77 -8.76 -7.08 -15.75
N PHE A 78 -8.27 -5.90 -15.43
CA PHE A 78 -8.69 -5.11 -14.27
C PHE A 78 -8.66 -3.61 -14.57
N THR A 79 -9.30 -2.82 -13.72
CA THR A 79 -9.33 -1.36 -13.81
C THR A 79 -8.95 -0.77 -12.46
N VAL A 80 -8.08 0.24 -12.46
CA VAL A 80 -7.78 1.08 -11.29
C VAL A 80 -8.59 2.36 -11.40
N LYS A 81 -9.43 2.64 -10.40
CA LYS A 81 -10.22 3.86 -10.29
C LYS A 81 -9.65 4.70 -9.15
N THR A 82 -9.12 5.87 -9.44
CA THR A 82 -8.65 6.83 -8.44
C THR A 82 -9.78 7.79 -8.07
N ASN A 83 -9.91 8.09 -6.77
CA ASN A 83 -10.96 8.97 -6.24
C ASN A 83 -12.37 8.62 -6.74
N PRO A 84 -12.83 7.37 -6.59
CA PRO A 84 -14.12 6.94 -7.15
C PRO A 84 -15.31 7.57 -6.45
N GLY A 85 -15.11 8.24 -5.33
CA GLY A 85 -16.12 8.80 -4.46
C GLY A 85 -16.34 7.99 -3.18
N GLY A 86 -17.19 8.51 -2.29
CA GLY A 86 -17.38 7.93 -0.97
C GLY A 86 -16.14 8.10 -0.08
N GLU A 87 -15.74 7.05 0.61
CA GLU A 87 -14.57 7.04 1.48
C GLU A 87 -13.31 6.51 0.79
N ASP A 88 -13.44 5.94 -0.41
CA ASP A 88 -12.36 5.26 -1.09
C ASP A 88 -11.36 6.25 -1.71
N THR A 89 -10.08 6.03 -1.46
CA THR A 89 -8.98 6.70 -2.17
C THR A 89 -8.83 6.12 -3.58
N PHE A 90 -8.96 4.80 -3.69
CA PHE A 90 -8.98 4.12 -4.98
C PHE A 90 -9.74 2.78 -4.90
N GLN A 91 -10.04 2.23 -6.07
CA GLN A 91 -10.58 0.89 -6.23
C GLN A 91 -9.79 0.15 -7.31
N VAL A 92 -9.59 -1.14 -7.10
CA VAL A 92 -9.05 -2.07 -8.11
C VAL A 92 -10.14 -3.08 -8.44
N VAL A 93 -10.65 -3.05 -9.68
CA VAL A 93 -11.87 -3.77 -10.08
C VAL A 93 -11.55 -4.84 -11.11
N VAL A 94 -11.93 -6.07 -10.84
CA VAL A 94 -11.99 -7.19 -11.78
C VAL A 94 -13.47 -7.51 -12.04
N GLN A 95 -13.96 -7.18 -13.23
CA GLN A 95 -15.39 -7.32 -13.57
C GLN A 95 -15.85 -8.77 -13.59
N ASP A 96 -14.99 -9.68 -14.05
CA ASP A 96 -15.27 -11.12 -14.09
C ASP A 96 -14.04 -11.95 -13.71
N MET A 97 -13.85 -12.11 -12.41
CA MET A 97 -12.79 -12.95 -11.85
C MET A 97 -12.97 -14.41 -12.26
N LYS A 98 -14.23 -14.87 -12.39
CA LYS A 98 -14.54 -16.25 -12.78
C LYS A 98 -13.97 -16.58 -14.16
N ALA A 99 -14.20 -15.74 -15.15
CA ALA A 99 -13.70 -15.96 -16.51
C ALA A 99 -12.15 -16.06 -16.54
N ILE A 100 -11.46 -15.25 -15.73
CA ILE A 100 -9.99 -15.29 -15.64
C ILE A 100 -9.53 -16.60 -15.00
N VAL A 101 -10.11 -16.98 -13.86
CA VAL A 101 -9.69 -18.20 -13.12
C VAL A 101 -10.04 -19.46 -13.92
N ASP A 102 -11.22 -19.56 -14.51
CA ASP A 102 -11.63 -20.70 -15.34
C ASP A 102 -10.71 -20.89 -16.56
N LYS A 103 -10.24 -19.80 -17.16
CA LYS A 103 -9.31 -19.83 -18.28
C LYS A 103 -7.89 -20.20 -17.85
N GLN A 104 -7.41 -19.63 -16.77
CA GLN A 104 -6.00 -19.75 -16.37
C GLN A 104 -5.75 -20.99 -15.49
N PHE A 105 -6.74 -21.43 -14.73
CA PHE A 105 -6.66 -22.55 -13.77
C PHE A 105 -7.80 -23.54 -13.99
N PRO A 106 -7.94 -24.11 -15.21
CA PRO A 106 -9.02 -25.05 -15.48
C PRO A 106 -8.76 -26.36 -14.72
N ASN A 107 -9.72 -26.75 -13.90
CA ASN A 107 -9.76 -28.04 -13.19
C ASN A 107 -11.22 -28.46 -13.00
N PHE A 108 -11.89 -28.71 -14.16
CA PHE A 108 -13.32 -29.00 -14.22
C PHE A 108 -13.60 -30.48 -13.94
N ASN A 109 -14.66 -30.74 -13.18
CA ASN A 109 -15.22 -32.07 -12.97
C ASN A 109 -16.22 -32.44 -14.09
N GLU A 110 -16.81 -33.62 -13.98
CA GLU A 110 -17.82 -34.12 -14.96
C GLU A 110 -19.07 -33.24 -15.03
N LYS A 111 -19.39 -32.46 -13.99
CA LYS A 111 -20.52 -31.52 -13.94
C LYS A 111 -20.18 -30.14 -14.47
N GLN A 112 -19.00 -29.98 -15.06
CA GLN A 112 -18.45 -28.67 -15.52
C GLN A 112 -18.29 -27.66 -14.39
N GLU A 113 -18.07 -28.10 -13.16
CA GLU A 113 -17.73 -27.28 -12.02
C GLU A 113 -16.20 -27.19 -11.88
N ASN A 114 -15.66 -25.98 -11.76
CA ASN A 114 -14.22 -25.78 -11.57
C ASN A 114 -13.87 -25.88 -10.07
N THR A 115 -12.59 -26.18 -9.80
CA THR A 115 -12.05 -26.17 -8.44
C THR A 115 -11.41 -24.82 -8.18
N TYR A 116 -11.93 -24.13 -7.17
CA TYR A 116 -11.45 -22.82 -6.72
C TYR A 116 -10.66 -22.94 -5.42
N GLY A 117 -10.13 -21.81 -4.93
CA GLY A 117 -9.31 -21.74 -3.72
C GLY A 117 -7.89 -21.21 -3.98
N GLN A 118 -7.59 -20.86 -5.24
CA GLN A 118 -6.31 -20.24 -5.59
C GLN A 118 -6.08 -18.99 -4.74
N LYS A 119 -4.82 -18.76 -4.37
CA LYS A 119 -4.42 -17.52 -3.68
C LYS A 119 -4.47 -16.36 -4.67
N VAL A 120 -5.07 -15.26 -4.29
CA VAL A 120 -4.99 -13.98 -5.01
C VAL A 120 -4.23 -12.97 -4.15
N THR A 121 -3.25 -12.34 -4.77
CA THR A 121 -2.39 -11.32 -4.14
C THR A 121 -2.51 -10.03 -4.93
N LEU A 122 -2.93 -8.96 -4.25
CA LEU A 122 -2.85 -7.59 -4.74
C LEU A 122 -1.61 -6.95 -4.12
N THR A 123 -0.78 -6.31 -4.93
CA THR A 123 0.29 -5.43 -4.45
C THR A 123 0.17 -4.06 -5.09
N TYR A 124 0.53 -3.04 -4.36
CA TYR A 124 0.58 -1.66 -4.81
C TYR A 124 1.50 -0.84 -3.91
N GLU A 125 1.74 0.40 -4.28
CA GLU A 125 2.64 1.31 -3.57
C GLU A 125 1.98 2.66 -3.32
N ALA A 126 2.43 3.32 -2.26
CA ALA A 126 2.18 4.73 -2.03
C ALA A 126 3.48 5.43 -1.61
N THR A 127 3.53 6.75 -1.72
CA THR A 127 4.61 7.56 -1.15
C THR A 127 4.13 8.19 0.15
N LEU A 128 4.93 8.10 1.21
CA LEU A 128 4.70 8.90 2.41
C LEU A 128 5.07 10.35 2.10
N ASN A 129 4.07 11.23 2.00
CA ASN A 129 4.24 12.60 1.55
C ASN A 129 4.53 13.58 2.70
N ASP A 130 4.77 14.84 2.39
CA ASP A 130 5.17 15.87 3.35
C ASP A 130 4.10 16.17 4.43
N LEU A 131 2.83 15.80 4.21
CA LEU A 131 1.79 15.95 5.24
C LEU A 131 2.06 15.10 6.47
N ALA A 132 2.85 14.03 6.33
CA ALA A 132 3.27 13.19 7.45
C ALA A 132 4.09 13.94 8.51
N ALA A 133 4.75 15.03 8.14
CA ALA A 133 5.52 15.86 9.09
C ALA A 133 4.64 16.56 10.13
N ASN A 134 3.35 16.76 9.84
CA ASN A 134 2.42 17.44 10.74
C ASN A 134 1.91 16.55 11.88
N ASP A 135 2.02 15.21 11.73
CA ASP A 135 1.39 14.23 12.63
C ASP A 135 2.31 13.01 12.85
N THR A 136 3.55 13.29 13.28
CA THR A 136 4.56 12.26 13.52
C THR A 136 4.27 11.45 14.78
N GLY A 137 4.64 10.16 14.77
CA GLY A 137 4.42 9.25 15.88
C GLY A 137 3.04 8.60 15.82
N ARG A 138 2.40 8.45 16.98
CA ARG A 138 1.08 7.79 17.08
C ARG A 138 -0.07 8.77 16.84
N PRO A 139 -1.18 8.36 16.20
CA PRO A 139 -1.53 6.98 15.81
C PRO A 139 -0.82 6.44 14.57
N GLY A 140 -0.11 7.27 13.78
CA GLY A 140 0.46 6.92 12.48
C GLY A 140 -0.52 7.18 11.34
N PHE A 141 -0.18 6.69 10.15
CA PHE A 141 -0.93 6.89 8.90
C PHE A 141 -1.53 5.56 8.49
N GLU A 142 -2.86 5.48 8.56
CA GLU A 142 -3.61 4.27 8.29
C GLU A 142 -3.84 4.07 6.80
N ASN A 143 -3.82 2.81 6.38
CA ASN A 143 -4.33 2.37 5.11
C ASN A 143 -5.30 1.21 5.35
N ASP A 144 -6.55 1.41 4.96
CA ASP A 144 -7.63 0.44 5.11
C ASP A 144 -7.95 -0.18 3.77
N VAL A 145 -8.10 -1.50 3.72
CA VAL A 145 -8.56 -2.21 2.53
C VAL A 145 -9.69 -3.16 2.87
N ARG A 146 -10.66 -3.31 1.98
CA ARG A 146 -11.69 -4.35 2.01
C ARG A 146 -11.95 -4.90 0.63
N LEU A 147 -12.52 -6.08 0.58
CA LEU A 147 -12.92 -6.73 -0.65
C LEU A 147 -14.44 -6.64 -0.83
N GLU A 148 -14.86 -6.25 -2.04
CA GLU A 148 -16.22 -6.39 -2.54
C GLU A 148 -16.28 -7.59 -3.49
N PHE A 149 -17.31 -8.44 -3.36
CA PHE A 149 -17.44 -9.66 -4.14
C PHE A 149 -18.90 -9.97 -4.44
N SER A 150 -19.15 -10.68 -5.55
CA SER A 150 -20.49 -11.19 -5.86
C SER A 150 -20.98 -12.16 -4.81
N ASN A 151 -22.22 -11.98 -4.35
CA ASN A 151 -22.86 -12.86 -3.36
C ASN A 151 -24.25 -13.35 -3.79
N ASP A 152 -24.63 -13.18 -5.07
CA ASP A 152 -25.92 -13.62 -5.63
C ASP A 152 -25.68 -14.32 -6.97
N ALA A 153 -25.72 -15.66 -6.97
CA ALA A 153 -25.48 -16.48 -8.16
C ALA A 153 -26.60 -16.38 -9.21
N ASP A 154 -27.79 -15.96 -8.81
CA ASP A 154 -28.96 -15.88 -9.71
C ASP A 154 -28.96 -14.60 -10.55
N SER A 155 -28.10 -13.64 -10.23
CA SER A 155 -27.96 -12.41 -10.96
C SER A 155 -27.04 -12.53 -12.19
N ASN A 156 -27.33 -11.73 -13.22
CA ASN A 156 -26.57 -11.73 -14.47
C ASN A 156 -25.38 -10.75 -14.47
N GLY A 157 -24.60 -10.69 -13.38
CA GLY A 157 -23.43 -9.83 -13.26
C GLY A 157 -23.67 -8.47 -12.59
N ASP A 158 -24.90 -7.96 -12.58
CA ASP A 158 -25.33 -6.77 -11.83
C ASP A 158 -25.95 -7.15 -10.47
N GLY A 159 -25.55 -8.30 -9.95
CA GLY A 159 -26.14 -8.85 -8.75
C GLY A 159 -25.69 -8.15 -7.48
N LYS A 160 -26.28 -8.62 -6.38
CA LYS A 160 -25.88 -8.16 -5.06
C LYS A 160 -24.43 -8.52 -4.80
N THR A 161 -23.73 -7.59 -4.19
CA THR A 161 -22.38 -7.78 -3.69
C THR A 161 -22.37 -7.83 -2.16
N GLY A 162 -21.32 -8.39 -1.60
CA GLY A 162 -21.00 -8.35 -0.20
C GLY A 162 -19.61 -7.76 0.01
N PHE A 163 -19.32 -7.35 1.24
CA PHE A 163 -18.03 -6.80 1.61
C PHE A 163 -17.40 -7.60 2.75
N THR A 164 -16.08 -7.72 2.72
CA THR A 164 -15.34 -8.10 3.92
C THR A 164 -15.30 -6.95 4.92
N PRO A 165 -15.00 -7.19 6.19
CA PRO A 165 -14.53 -6.13 7.08
C PRO A 165 -13.32 -5.40 6.49
N TRP A 166 -13.09 -4.16 6.93
CA TRP A 166 -11.86 -3.45 6.68
C TRP A 166 -10.69 -4.13 7.38
N ASP A 167 -9.55 -4.14 6.74
CA ASP A 167 -8.28 -4.57 7.28
C ASP A 167 -7.29 -3.41 7.21
N THR A 168 -6.66 -3.08 8.33
CA THR A 168 -5.89 -1.85 8.52
C THR A 168 -4.44 -2.15 8.75
N VAL A 169 -3.57 -1.41 8.07
CA VAL A 169 -2.13 -1.34 8.37
C VAL A 169 -1.74 0.10 8.66
N VAL A 170 -0.66 0.28 9.42
CA VAL A 170 -0.23 1.59 9.89
C VAL A 170 1.22 1.84 9.52
N CYS A 171 1.45 2.96 8.85
CA CYS A 171 2.77 3.49 8.58
C CYS A 171 3.10 4.58 9.61
N PHE A 172 4.32 4.56 10.13
CA PHE A 172 4.82 5.58 11.06
C PHE A 172 6.00 6.33 10.49
N THR A 173 6.13 7.59 10.88
CA THR A 173 7.36 8.36 10.79
C THR A 173 7.60 9.07 12.11
N TYR A 174 8.85 9.43 12.37
CA TYR A 174 9.25 10.04 13.63
C TYR A 174 9.88 11.41 13.38
N ARG A 175 9.78 12.27 14.37
CA ARG A 175 10.40 13.60 14.40
C ARG A 175 11.46 13.64 15.48
N ILE A 176 12.57 14.28 15.17
CA ILE A 176 13.63 14.60 16.13
C ILE A 176 13.66 16.11 16.31
N ASP A 177 13.42 16.60 17.50
CA ASP A 177 13.57 17.99 17.85
C ASP A 177 14.92 18.21 18.56
N ILE A 178 15.74 19.12 18.01
CA ILE A 178 17.05 19.45 18.56
C ILE A 178 17.02 20.90 19.06
N VAL A 179 17.23 21.08 20.36
CA VAL A 179 17.31 22.40 20.98
C VAL A 179 18.70 22.59 21.56
N LYS A 180 19.42 23.61 21.12
CA LYS A 180 20.70 24.01 21.69
C LYS A 180 20.47 25.04 22.81
N THR A 181 20.97 24.74 24.00
CA THR A 181 20.92 25.64 25.17
C THR A 181 22.33 25.96 25.66
N ASN A 182 22.47 27.04 26.40
CA ASN A 182 23.68 27.31 27.21
C ASN A 182 23.60 26.59 28.55
N ASP A 183 24.60 26.82 29.40
CA ASP A 183 24.74 26.30 30.77
C ASP A 183 23.67 26.78 31.76
N HIS A 184 22.81 27.72 31.36
CA HIS A 184 21.67 28.24 32.12
C HIS A 184 20.33 27.91 31.47
N ASP A 185 20.26 26.86 30.62
CA ASP A 185 19.10 26.37 29.89
C ASP A 185 18.42 27.39 28.95
N LYS A 186 19.15 28.48 28.58
CA LYS A 186 18.66 29.44 27.62
C LYS A 186 18.95 28.95 26.19
N VAL A 187 17.91 28.97 25.35
CA VAL A 187 18.02 28.60 23.93
C VAL A 187 19.02 29.51 23.22
N LEU A 188 19.94 28.90 22.49
CA LEU A 188 20.95 29.58 21.69
C LEU A 188 20.50 29.64 20.22
N GLN A 189 20.47 30.84 19.66
CA GLN A 189 20.23 31.07 18.24
C GLN A 189 21.52 30.95 17.42
N GLY A 190 21.38 30.58 16.13
CA GLY A 190 22.51 30.55 15.19
C GLY A 190 23.42 29.32 15.37
N ALA A 191 22.98 28.29 16.09
CA ALA A 191 23.71 27.03 16.16
C ALA A 191 23.58 26.27 14.86
N HIS A 192 24.69 25.76 14.31
CA HIS A 192 24.72 24.90 13.15
C HIS A 192 24.87 23.44 13.60
N PHE A 193 24.10 22.55 12.98
CA PHE A 193 24.09 21.12 13.27
C PHE A 193 24.42 20.34 12.01
N ARG A 194 25.07 19.19 12.20
CA ARG A 194 25.18 18.14 11.18
C ARG A 194 24.58 16.86 11.75
N LEU A 195 23.81 16.18 10.95
CA LEU A 195 23.22 14.90 11.30
C LEU A 195 24.01 13.77 10.66
N TYR A 196 24.23 12.71 11.42
CA TYR A 196 24.93 11.53 10.94
C TYR A 196 24.11 10.28 11.26
N SER A 197 24.09 9.30 10.36
CA SER A 197 23.40 8.02 10.57
C SER A 197 24.21 7.05 11.42
N ASP A 198 25.47 7.35 11.70
CA ASP A 198 26.37 6.54 12.50
C ASP A 198 27.06 7.35 13.61
N LYS A 199 27.42 6.65 14.69
CA LYS A 199 28.07 7.24 15.88
C LYS A 199 29.48 7.79 15.62
N ASP A 200 30.13 7.33 14.55
CA ASP A 200 31.49 7.71 14.19
C ASP A 200 31.52 8.96 13.29
N CYS A 201 30.35 9.55 13.01
CA CYS A 201 30.15 10.74 12.17
C CYS A 201 30.78 10.60 10.76
N LYS A 202 30.66 9.42 10.16
CA LYS A 202 31.20 9.15 8.83
C LYS A 202 30.17 9.30 7.72
N ASN A 203 28.90 9.01 8.03
CA ASN A 203 27.79 9.01 7.08
C ASN A 203 26.89 10.20 7.39
N GLU A 204 27.14 11.34 6.80
CA GLU A 204 26.35 12.56 6.95
C GLU A 204 24.97 12.36 6.31
N VAL A 205 23.90 12.74 7.04
CA VAL A 205 22.52 12.72 6.58
C VAL A 205 22.16 14.12 6.11
N TYR A 206 21.86 14.27 4.85
CA TYR A 206 21.45 15.53 4.27
C TYR A 206 19.96 15.76 4.52
N VAL A 207 19.59 16.98 4.81
CA VAL A 207 18.22 17.39 5.09
C VAL A 207 17.84 18.58 4.21
N LYS A 208 16.59 18.58 3.76
CA LYS A 208 16.00 19.71 3.04
C LYS A 208 14.98 20.41 3.93
N GLN A 209 14.96 21.73 3.89
CA GLN A 209 13.93 22.51 4.57
C GLN A 209 12.60 22.36 3.82
N GLY A 210 11.57 21.88 4.52
CA GLY A 210 10.18 21.87 4.08
C GLY A 210 9.33 22.86 4.87
N ASP A 211 8.04 22.89 4.61
CA ASP A 211 7.09 23.83 5.24
C ASP A 211 6.95 23.62 6.76
N THR A 212 7.20 22.41 7.24
CA THR A 212 7.02 22.02 8.64
C THR A 212 8.31 21.63 9.37
N GLY A 213 9.48 21.89 8.75
CA GLY A 213 10.79 21.55 9.31
C GLY A 213 11.76 21.01 8.27
N TYR A 214 12.78 20.31 8.74
CA TYR A 214 13.76 19.67 7.88
C TYR A 214 13.39 18.19 7.68
N HIS A 215 13.46 17.71 6.45
CA HIS A 215 13.23 16.30 6.08
C HIS A 215 14.53 15.68 5.60
N CYS A 216 14.77 14.42 5.96
CA CYS A 216 15.89 13.66 5.40
C CYS A 216 15.73 13.54 3.88
N LEU A 217 16.79 13.85 3.14
CA LEU A 217 16.87 13.51 1.73
C LEU A 217 17.23 12.02 1.65
N LEU A 218 16.33 11.25 1.06
CA LEU A 218 16.68 9.91 0.62
C LEU A 218 17.85 10.02 -0.37
N TYR A 219 18.86 9.18 -0.20
CA TYR A 219 20.04 9.14 -1.06
C TYR A 219 19.61 8.92 -2.51
N THR A 220 19.46 10.02 -3.26
CA THR A 220 19.46 9.97 -4.71
C THR A 220 20.71 10.70 -5.18
N SER A 221 21.37 10.15 -6.19
CA SER A 221 22.56 10.71 -6.81
C SER A 221 22.39 12.13 -7.37
N ASP A 222 21.18 12.66 -7.34
CA ASP A 222 20.81 13.99 -7.83
C ASP A 222 20.82 15.08 -6.73
N ALA A 223 21.04 14.72 -5.47
CA ALA A 223 21.03 15.67 -4.35
C ALA A 223 22.28 16.59 -4.32
N ALA A 224 23.27 16.34 -5.17
CA ALA A 224 24.51 17.13 -5.22
C ALA A 224 24.39 18.44 -6.00
N ASP A 225 23.40 18.58 -6.88
CA ASP A 225 23.25 19.76 -7.75
C ASP A 225 22.37 20.87 -7.16
N ASP A 226 21.55 20.60 -6.15
CA ASP A 226 20.65 21.57 -5.52
C ASP A 226 21.27 22.35 -4.33
N LEU A 227 22.52 22.11 -4.00
CA LEU A 227 23.20 22.71 -2.85
C LEU A 227 24.06 23.95 -3.18
N ILE A 228 23.96 24.51 -4.41
CA ILE A 228 24.65 25.74 -4.81
C ILE A 228 23.62 26.82 -5.14
N GLY A 229 23.16 27.51 -4.12
CA GLY A 229 22.37 28.72 -4.22
C GLY A 229 22.58 29.57 -3.00
#